data_d4bddedfddc80795e3d5ad0c67f4415b
#
_entry.id   d4bddedfddc80795e3d5ad0c67f4415b
#
_cell.length_a   1.000
_cell.length_b   1.000
_cell.length_c   1.000
_cell.angle_alpha   90.00
_cell.angle_beta   90.00
_cell.angle_gamma   90.00
#
_symmetry.space_group_name_H-M   'P 1'
#
loop_
_entity.id
_entity.type
_entity.pdbx_description
1 polymer ?
#
loop_
_entity_poly.entity_id
_entity_poly.type
_entity_poly.pdbx_seq_one_letter_code
_entity_poly.pdbx_strand_id
1 'polypeptide(L)'
;MRLIHALSALGSMIVLTACDSSPQSTNVSYGCGALDVQATYSSEHVELKFGDQRVKLDAKKSASGALYSNQQRELEFWNKGAQAQLTIAGQVYPLCIDKTELPQQFSARGNEPFWLVHVNNGSASLRQPSGDRDYPQVDISKVSDTSDNTWEVKLKEDETLHISATVCQDSMSGMPYPFTAKLNRNDSTFGGCAGEPHRLISGVSWQLHASTLEQPPSIQFMSDNSVFGYSGCNRFQGEYQLTGEGLSFKPLAATKMMCAPEQMEAEQVMFEALDKVTHFTVGDNGNTLQLRNNDHTLLRLIKAS
;
A
#
# COMPACT_ATOMS: atom_id res chain seq x y z
N MET A 1 15.06 -18.09 -91.80
CA MET A 1 14.82 -17.06 -90.81
C MET A 1 13.91 -17.67 -89.76
N ARG A 2 14.45 -18.08 -88.57
CA ARG A 2 13.66 -18.61 -87.46
C ARG A 2 14.02 -17.72 -86.22
N LEU A 3 12.99 -17.00 -85.74
CA LEU A 3 13.08 -16.22 -84.50
C LEU A 3 12.94 -17.18 -83.33
N ILE A 4 13.90 -17.09 -82.41
CA ILE A 4 13.87 -17.74 -81.10
C ILE A 4 13.39 -16.73 -80.07
N HIS A 5 12.25 -17.04 -79.45
CA HIS A 5 11.72 -16.24 -78.31
C HIS A 5 12.31 -16.79 -77.02
N ALA A 6 13.02 -15.96 -76.29
CA ALA A 6 13.49 -16.25 -74.95
C ALA A 6 12.41 -15.80 -73.93
N LEU A 7 11.82 -16.74 -73.17
CA LEU A 7 11.01 -16.46 -72.01
C LEU A 7 11.90 -16.21 -70.78
N SER A 8 11.87 -15.00 -70.26
CA SER A 8 12.46 -14.69 -68.96
C SER A 8 11.42 -14.97 -67.86
N ALA A 9 11.70 -15.95 -66.98
CA ALA A 9 10.94 -16.22 -65.78
C ALA A 9 11.44 -15.33 -64.65
N LEU A 10 10.64 -14.32 -64.23
CA LEU A 10 10.89 -13.55 -62.99
C LEU A 10 10.40 -14.40 -61.81
N GLY A 11 11.36 -14.92 -61.02
CA GLY A 11 11.08 -15.55 -59.72
C GLY A 11 10.77 -14.48 -58.68
N SER A 12 9.52 -14.40 -58.19
CA SER A 12 9.10 -13.54 -57.08
C SER A 12 9.53 -14.18 -55.76
N MET A 13 10.54 -13.61 -55.13
CA MET A 13 11.03 -14.04 -53.82
C MET A 13 10.12 -13.44 -52.73
N ILE A 14 9.23 -14.26 -52.16
CA ILE A 14 8.37 -13.85 -51.02
C ILE A 14 9.25 -13.87 -49.77
N VAL A 15 9.63 -12.70 -49.29
CA VAL A 15 10.30 -12.53 -47.96
C VAL A 15 9.21 -12.64 -46.89
N LEU A 16 9.13 -13.79 -46.21
CA LEU A 16 8.35 -13.96 -45.00
C LEU A 16 9.05 -13.21 -43.88
N THR A 17 8.58 -11.99 -43.57
CA THR A 17 8.94 -11.32 -42.33
C THR A 17 8.26 -12.04 -41.18
N ALA A 18 9.00 -12.88 -40.46
CA ALA A 18 8.56 -13.41 -39.17
C ALA A 18 8.45 -12.20 -38.21
N CYS A 19 7.24 -11.85 -37.77
CA CYS A 19 7.05 -10.98 -36.63
C CYS A 19 7.53 -11.74 -35.40
N ASP A 20 8.70 -11.38 -34.91
CA ASP A 20 9.23 -11.81 -33.61
C ASP A 20 8.44 -11.05 -32.53
N SER A 21 7.31 -11.60 -32.13
CA SER A 21 6.54 -11.11 -31.00
C SER A 21 7.24 -11.60 -29.72
N SER A 22 8.22 -10.83 -29.26
CA SER A 22 8.74 -10.97 -27.90
C SER A 22 7.56 -10.92 -26.93
N PRO A 23 7.49 -11.83 -25.93
CA PRO A 23 6.40 -11.85 -24.96
C PRO A 23 6.37 -10.50 -24.22
N GLN A 24 5.29 -9.76 -24.42
CA GLN A 24 5.11 -8.43 -23.84
C GLN A 24 4.89 -8.60 -22.34
N SER A 25 5.88 -8.27 -21.51
CA SER A 25 5.74 -8.26 -20.05
C SER A 25 5.13 -6.93 -19.61
N THR A 26 4.15 -6.99 -18.73
CA THR A 26 3.53 -5.80 -18.09
C THR A 26 4.04 -5.68 -16.67
N ASN A 27 4.54 -4.49 -16.31
CA ASN A 27 5.02 -4.19 -14.96
C ASN A 27 4.00 -3.33 -14.23
N VAL A 28 3.63 -3.74 -13.00
CA VAL A 28 2.73 -3.00 -12.13
C VAL A 28 3.36 -2.89 -10.75
N SER A 29 3.31 -1.69 -10.15
CA SER A 29 3.80 -1.43 -8.79
C SER A 29 2.61 -1.32 -7.85
N TYR A 30 2.54 -2.22 -6.87
CA TYR A 30 1.49 -2.25 -5.86
C TYR A 30 2.00 -1.73 -4.51
N GLY A 31 1.09 -1.07 -3.77
CA GLY A 31 1.24 -0.81 -2.34
C GLY A 31 0.30 -1.73 -1.54
N CYS A 32 0.87 -2.73 -0.85
CA CYS A 32 0.13 -3.64 0.03
C CYS A 32 0.29 -3.16 1.48
N GLY A 33 -0.45 -2.11 1.86
CA GLY A 33 -0.12 -1.34 3.06
C GLY A 33 1.21 -0.60 2.87
N ALA A 34 2.12 -0.74 3.82
CA ALA A 34 3.49 -0.22 3.75
C ALA A 34 4.42 -1.10 2.89
N LEU A 35 4.02 -2.30 2.50
CA LEU A 35 4.80 -3.19 1.64
C LEU A 35 4.67 -2.80 0.17
N ASP A 36 5.81 -2.52 -0.46
CA ASP A 36 5.91 -2.30 -1.90
C ASP A 36 6.13 -3.62 -2.62
N VAL A 37 5.29 -3.91 -3.62
CA VAL A 37 5.37 -5.12 -4.45
C VAL A 37 5.44 -4.71 -5.91
N GLN A 38 6.49 -5.12 -6.61
CA GLN A 38 6.59 -5.01 -8.06
C GLN A 38 6.16 -6.33 -8.68
N ALA A 39 5.18 -6.32 -9.56
CA ALA A 39 4.69 -7.48 -10.28
C ALA A 39 5.00 -7.36 -11.76
N THR A 40 5.76 -8.32 -12.29
CA THR A 40 6.04 -8.46 -13.72
C THR A 40 5.23 -9.61 -14.28
N TYR A 41 4.20 -9.30 -15.03
CA TYR A 41 3.28 -10.28 -15.63
C TYR A 41 3.80 -10.81 -16.95
N SER A 42 3.65 -12.11 -17.16
CA SER A 42 3.77 -12.79 -18.45
C SER A 42 2.51 -13.63 -18.71
N SER A 43 2.45 -14.33 -19.84
CA SER A 43 1.29 -15.16 -20.21
C SER A 43 1.00 -16.29 -19.22
N GLU A 44 2.01 -16.85 -18.55
CA GLU A 44 1.87 -18.05 -17.74
C GLU A 44 2.25 -17.86 -16.27
N HIS A 45 2.91 -16.76 -15.93
CA HIS A 45 3.40 -16.53 -14.58
C HIS A 45 3.48 -15.04 -14.26
N VAL A 46 3.59 -14.73 -12.96
CA VAL A 46 3.98 -13.42 -12.46
C VAL A 46 5.28 -13.55 -11.65
N GLU A 47 6.22 -12.64 -11.85
CA GLU A 47 7.35 -12.46 -10.96
C GLU A 47 7.03 -11.33 -10.00
N LEU A 48 7.06 -11.61 -8.70
CA LEU A 48 6.90 -10.62 -7.63
C LEU A 48 8.27 -10.27 -7.06
N LYS A 49 8.51 -8.95 -6.88
CA LYS A 49 9.65 -8.44 -6.13
C LYS A 49 9.15 -7.60 -4.96
N PHE A 50 9.55 -7.94 -3.74
CA PHE A 50 9.28 -7.18 -2.51
C PHE A 50 10.46 -7.35 -1.55
N GLY A 51 10.93 -6.23 -0.97
CA GLY A 51 12.23 -6.20 -0.30
C GLY A 51 13.33 -6.74 -1.22
N ASP A 52 14.17 -7.61 -0.70
CA ASP A 52 15.23 -8.30 -1.45
C ASP A 52 14.78 -9.60 -2.11
N GLN A 53 13.51 -9.98 -1.92
CA GLN A 53 12.98 -11.24 -2.43
C GLN A 53 12.46 -11.09 -3.87
N ARG A 54 12.69 -12.15 -4.67
CA ARG A 54 12.07 -12.34 -5.98
C ARG A 54 11.45 -13.72 -6.03
N VAL A 55 10.18 -13.79 -6.34
CA VAL A 55 9.43 -15.05 -6.37
C VAL A 55 8.63 -15.14 -7.66
N LYS A 56 8.79 -16.25 -8.36
CA LYS A 56 8.00 -16.58 -9.54
C LYS A 56 6.80 -17.43 -9.13
N LEU A 57 5.60 -17.03 -9.55
CA LEU A 57 4.35 -17.71 -9.30
C LEU A 57 3.69 -18.11 -10.62
N ASP A 58 3.24 -19.33 -10.70
CA ASP A 58 2.55 -19.86 -11.90
C ASP A 58 1.08 -19.50 -11.87
N ALA A 59 0.52 -19.20 -13.04
CA ALA A 59 -0.91 -18.97 -13.20
C ALA A 59 -1.72 -20.20 -12.80
N LYS A 60 -2.79 -19.99 -12.05
CA LYS A 60 -3.74 -21.01 -11.61
C LYS A 60 -5.15 -20.69 -12.11
N LYS A 61 -5.94 -21.75 -12.27
CA LYS A 61 -7.34 -21.60 -12.68
C LYS A 61 -8.11 -20.83 -11.58
N SER A 62 -8.79 -19.77 -11.96
CA SER A 62 -9.62 -18.93 -11.09
C SER A 62 -10.97 -18.66 -11.72
N ALA A 63 -12.00 -18.48 -10.90
CA ALA A 63 -13.33 -18.11 -11.35
C ALA A 63 -13.44 -16.63 -11.77
N SER A 64 -12.57 -15.77 -11.22
CA SER A 64 -12.51 -14.35 -11.57
C SER A 64 -11.11 -13.80 -11.28
N GLY A 65 -10.64 -12.81 -12.05
CA GLY A 65 -9.30 -12.27 -11.95
C GLY A 65 -8.23 -13.28 -12.34
N ALA A 66 -6.97 -12.98 -12.02
CA ALA A 66 -5.82 -13.82 -12.29
C ALA A 66 -5.18 -14.27 -10.98
N LEU A 67 -5.21 -15.56 -10.69
CA LEU A 67 -4.63 -16.17 -9.52
C LEU A 67 -3.27 -16.77 -9.88
N TYR A 68 -2.25 -16.48 -9.08
CA TYR A 68 -0.90 -17.03 -9.20
C TYR A 68 -0.48 -17.64 -7.86
N SER A 69 0.20 -18.79 -7.88
CA SER A 69 0.76 -19.38 -6.67
C SER A 69 2.01 -20.19 -6.95
N ASN A 70 2.86 -20.36 -5.91
CA ASN A 70 3.93 -21.35 -5.93
C ASN A 70 3.37 -22.78 -5.77
N GLN A 71 4.24 -23.79 -5.95
CA GLN A 71 3.81 -25.19 -5.92
C GLN A 71 3.23 -25.61 -4.55
N GLN A 72 3.79 -25.09 -3.46
CA GLN A 72 3.36 -25.38 -2.09
C GLN A 72 2.14 -24.55 -1.65
N ARG A 73 1.71 -23.57 -2.45
CA ARG A 73 0.70 -22.57 -2.10
C ARG A 73 1.04 -21.77 -0.84
N GLU A 74 2.31 -21.64 -0.52
CA GLU A 74 2.78 -20.80 0.57
C GLU A 74 2.72 -19.31 0.22
N LEU A 75 2.74 -18.99 -1.08
CA LEU A 75 2.58 -17.65 -1.61
C LEU A 75 1.53 -17.65 -2.70
N GLU A 76 0.49 -16.84 -2.51
CA GLU A 76 -0.58 -16.63 -3.47
C GLU A 76 -0.73 -15.14 -3.77
N PHE A 77 -0.93 -14.82 -5.04
CA PHE A 77 -1.19 -13.46 -5.51
C PHE A 77 -2.40 -13.47 -6.44
N TRP A 78 -3.48 -12.86 -5.98
CA TRP A 78 -4.75 -12.84 -6.70
C TRP A 78 -5.04 -11.42 -7.18
N ASN A 79 -4.83 -11.18 -8.47
CA ASN A 79 -5.05 -9.89 -9.11
C ASN A 79 -6.47 -9.75 -9.66
N LYS A 80 -7.07 -8.58 -9.42
CA LYS A 80 -8.37 -8.15 -9.96
C LYS A 80 -8.29 -6.69 -10.39
N GLY A 81 -7.87 -6.46 -11.62
CA GLY A 81 -7.69 -5.10 -12.14
C GLY A 81 -6.60 -4.32 -11.38
N ALA A 82 -6.94 -3.16 -10.86
CA ALA A 82 -6.02 -2.31 -10.09
C ALA A 82 -5.74 -2.81 -8.67
N GLN A 83 -6.38 -3.89 -8.23
CA GLN A 83 -6.24 -4.44 -6.89
C GLN A 83 -5.71 -5.87 -6.94
N ALA A 84 -4.98 -6.27 -5.91
CA ALA A 84 -4.54 -7.63 -5.72
C ALA A 84 -4.54 -8.03 -4.24
N GLN A 85 -4.71 -9.32 -3.98
CA GLN A 85 -4.56 -9.89 -2.65
C GLN A 85 -3.28 -10.72 -2.61
N LEU A 86 -2.38 -10.37 -1.70
CA LEU A 86 -1.17 -11.13 -1.40
C LEU A 86 -1.41 -11.97 -0.14
N THR A 87 -1.08 -13.26 -0.20
CA THR A 87 -1.07 -14.17 0.94
C THR A 87 0.29 -14.87 1.02
N ILE A 88 0.93 -14.83 2.18
CA ILE A 88 2.23 -15.48 2.43
C ILE A 88 2.08 -16.39 3.64
N ALA A 89 2.39 -17.67 3.51
CA ALA A 89 2.30 -18.70 4.57
C ALA A 89 0.92 -18.69 5.29
N GLY A 90 -0.15 -18.50 4.51
CA GLY A 90 -1.53 -18.42 5.03
C GLY A 90 -1.92 -17.08 5.64
N GLN A 91 -0.98 -16.15 5.76
CA GLN A 91 -1.24 -14.81 6.27
C GLN A 91 -1.66 -13.88 5.15
N VAL A 92 -2.83 -13.25 5.29
CA VAL A 92 -3.38 -12.29 4.34
C VAL A 92 -2.78 -10.92 4.60
N TYR A 93 -2.12 -10.36 3.58
CA TYR A 93 -1.54 -9.01 3.63
C TYR A 93 -2.61 -7.93 3.37
N PRO A 94 -2.35 -6.66 3.73
CA PRO A 94 -3.22 -5.55 3.36
C PRO A 94 -3.49 -5.55 1.86
N LEU A 95 -4.70 -5.14 1.47
CA LEU A 95 -5.10 -5.07 0.05
C LEU A 95 -4.06 -4.28 -0.75
N CYS A 96 -3.49 -4.92 -1.75
CA CYS A 96 -2.55 -4.32 -2.69
C CYS A 96 -3.30 -3.45 -3.69
N ILE A 97 -2.88 -2.22 -3.85
CA ILE A 97 -3.47 -1.26 -4.80
C ILE A 97 -2.37 -0.81 -5.74
N ASP A 98 -2.65 -0.82 -7.05
CA ASP A 98 -1.76 -0.24 -8.05
C ASP A 98 -1.45 1.21 -7.66
N LYS A 99 -0.16 1.56 -7.53
CA LYS A 99 0.27 2.89 -7.11
C LYS A 99 -0.09 4.01 -8.09
N THR A 100 -0.54 3.65 -9.29
CA THR A 100 -1.04 4.60 -10.28
C THR A 100 -2.53 4.88 -10.15
N GLU A 101 -3.22 4.18 -9.24
CA GLU A 101 -4.66 4.25 -9.02
C GLU A 101 -5.02 4.64 -7.59
N LEU A 102 -6.20 5.20 -7.40
CA LEU A 102 -6.79 5.37 -6.07
C LEU A 102 -7.53 4.10 -5.64
N PRO A 103 -7.64 3.84 -4.31
CA PRO A 103 -8.58 2.85 -3.82
C PRO A 103 -10.00 3.13 -4.32
N GLN A 104 -10.75 2.08 -4.67
CA GLN A 104 -12.16 2.24 -5.07
C GLN A 104 -13.06 2.72 -3.93
N GLN A 105 -12.60 2.50 -2.70
CA GLN A 105 -13.27 2.97 -1.48
C GLN A 105 -12.26 3.68 -0.61
N PHE A 106 -12.53 4.93 -0.28
CA PHE A 106 -11.71 5.72 0.64
C PHE A 106 -12.51 6.89 1.22
N SER A 107 -12.00 7.45 2.31
CA SER A 107 -12.51 8.68 2.90
C SER A 107 -11.47 9.78 2.81
N ALA A 108 -11.95 11.01 2.62
CA ALA A 108 -11.16 12.24 2.72
C ALA A 108 -11.84 13.19 3.69
N ARG A 109 -11.08 13.84 4.55
CA ARG A 109 -11.61 14.70 5.62
C ARG A 109 -10.79 15.94 5.86
N GLY A 110 -11.43 17.01 6.30
CA GLY A 110 -10.81 18.21 6.81
C GLY A 110 -11.51 18.70 8.07
N ASN A 111 -10.82 19.47 8.90
CA ASN A 111 -11.28 19.86 10.22
C ASN A 111 -11.82 21.30 10.26
N GLU A 112 -11.27 22.23 9.48
CA GLU A 112 -11.58 23.65 9.56
C GLU A 112 -11.82 24.27 8.15
N PRO A 113 -13.11 24.40 7.77
CA PRO A 113 -14.31 23.85 8.37
C PRO A 113 -14.35 22.33 8.25
N PHE A 114 -15.13 21.66 9.10
CA PHE A 114 -15.32 20.20 9.00
C PHE A 114 -15.97 19.81 7.68
N TRP A 115 -15.37 18.84 7.01
CA TRP A 115 -15.94 18.13 5.87
C TRP A 115 -15.46 16.68 5.83
N LEU A 116 -16.31 15.78 5.37
CA LEU A 116 -16.00 14.37 5.17
C LEU A 116 -16.58 13.92 3.83
N VAL A 117 -15.74 13.54 2.89
CA VAL A 117 -16.15 12.88 1.65
C VAL A 117 -15.84 11.39 1.78
N HIS A 118 -16.84 10.56 1.55
CA HIS A 118 -16.68 9.11 1.43
C HIS A 118 -16.93 8.71 -0.02
N VAL A 119 -15.93 8.14 -0.68
CA VAL A 119 -16.00 7.60 -2.04
C VAL A 119 -16.20 6.10 -1.96
N ASN A 120 -17.14 5.57 -2.74
CA ASN A 120 -17.49 4.16 -2.76
C ASN A 120 -17.87 3.70 -4.18
N ASN A 121 -16.97 3.01 -4.88
CA ASN A 121 -17.20 2.36 -6.18
C ASN A 121 -17.92 3.27 -7.20
N GLY A 122 -17.41 4.47 -7.43
CA GLY A 122 -17.97 5.42 -8.41
C GLY A 122 -19.13 6.28 -7.90
N SER A 123 -19.44 6.21 -6.63
CA SER A 123 -20.34 7.15 -5.94
C SER A 123 -19.61 7.86 -4.82
N ALA A 124 -20.16 8.98 -4.32
CA ALA A 124 -19.62 9.66 -3.15
C ALA A 124 -20.72 10.25 -2.26
N SER A 125 -20.37 10.49 -1.01
CA SER A 125 -21.18 11.30 -0.09
C SER A 125 -20.31 12.34 0.58
N LEU A 126 -20.85 13.56 0.77
CA LEU A 126 -20.22 14.65 1.52
C LEU A 126 -21.05 14.92 2.77
N ARG A 127 -20.39 14.92 3.91
CA ARG A 127 -20.96 15.28 5.22
C ARG A 127 -20.27 16.54 5.73
N GLN A 128 -21.08 17.53 6.15
CA GLN A 128 -20.59 18.84 6.63
C GLN A 128 -21.66 19.57 7.44
N PRO A 129 -21.29 20.54 8.30
CA PRO A 129 -22.28 21.25 9.14
C PRO A 129 -23.35 22.01 8.34
N SER A 130 -23.04 22.45 7.12
CA SER A 130 -23.99 23.18 6.25
C SER A 130 -24.98 22.27 5.49
N GLY A 131 -24.93 20.97 5.70
CA GLY A 131 -25.82 19.96 5.13
C GLY A 131 -25.10 18.91 4.32
N ASP A 132 -25.66 17.71 4.33
CA ASP A 132 -25.15 16.53 3.68
C ASP A 132 -25.54 16.49 2.19
N ARG A 133 -24.72 15.84 1.37
CA ARG A 133 -24.97 15.64 -0.06
C ARG A 133 -24.52 14.24 -0.48
N ASP A 134 -25.26 13.64 -1.42
CA ASP A 134 -24.91 12.37 -2.03
C ASP A 134 -24.75 12.58 -3.54
N TYR A 135 -23.69 11.96 -4.08
CA TYR A 135 -23.32 11.98 -5.49
C TYR A 135 -23.41 10.54 -6.01
N PRO A 136 -24.46 10.18 -6.74
CA PRO A 136 -24.69 8.80 -7.18
C PRO A 136 -23.66 8.34 -8.21
N GLN A 137 -23.00 9.28 -8.88
CA GLN A 137 -21.93 9.02 -9.83
C GLN A 137 -20.86 10.09 -9.69
N VAL A 138 -19.58 9.64 -9.60
CA VAL A 138 -18.40 10.48 -9.61
C VAL A 138 -17.40 9.93 -10.61
N ASP A 139 -16.67 10.84 -11.27
CA ASP A 139 -15.58 10.50 -12.17
C ASP A 139 -14.24 10.68 -11.46
N ILE A 140 -13.36 9.69 -11.57
CA ILE A 140 -12.00 9.75 -11.04
C ILE A 140 -11.03 9.76 -12.20
N SER A 141 -10.20 10.78 -12.29
CA SER A 141 -9.18 10.92 -13.32
C SER A 141 -7.81 11.22 -12.72
N LYS A 142 -6.76 10.69 -13.32
CA LYS A 142 -5.37 11.02 -12.94
C LYS A 142 -5.00 12.35 -13.58
N VAL A 143 -4.39 13.23 -12.80
CA VAL A 143 -3.88 14.52 -13.28
C VAL A 143 -2.49 14.31 -13.88
N SER A 144 -2.32 14.54 -15.19
CA SER A 144 -1.13 14.10 -15.95
C SER A 144 0.11 14.98 -15.79
N ASP A 145 0.00 16.19 -15.23
CA ASP A 145 1.09 17.18 -15.23
C ASP A 145 1.80 17.36 -13.88
N THR A 146 1.61 16.42 -12.93
CA THR A 146 2.21 16.50 -11.60
C THR A 146 3.30 15.46 -11.42
N SER A 147 4.44 15.84 -10.82
CA SER A 147 5.53 14.93 -10.42
C SER A 147 5.06 13.88 -9.40
N ASP A 148 4.03 14.22 -8.63
CA ASP A 148 3.39 13.35 -7.65
C ASP A 148 2.11 12.77 -8.26
N ASN A 149 1.82 11.49 -7.96
CA ASN A 149 0.56 10.90 -8.36
C ASN A 149 -0.59 11.70 -7.72
N THR A 150 -1.31 12.42 -8.55
CA THR A 150 -2.46 13.24 -8.15
C THR A 150 -3.68 12.83 -8.96
N TRP A 151 -4.82 12.76 -8.30
CA TRP A 151 -6.11 12.43 -8.90
C TRP A 151 -7.12 13.50 -8.58
N GLU A 152 -8.03 13.69 -9.51
CA GLU A 152 -9.24 14.48 -9.35
C GLU A 152 -10.45 13.59 -9.28
N VAL A 153 -11.26 13.75 -8.24
CA VAL A 153 -12.60 13.15 -8.11
C VAL A 153 -13.61 14.26 -8.37
N LYS A 154 -14.27 14.20 -9.52
CA LYS A 154 -15.30 15.17 -9.90
C LYS A 154 -16.60 14.78 -9.22
N LEU A 155 -17.00 15.55 -8.19
CA LEU A 155 -18.26 15.35 -7.47
C LEU A 155 -19.43 15.92 -8.25
N LYS A 156 -19.27 17.16 -8.73
CA LYS A 156 -20.16 17.84 -9.71
C LYS A 156 -19.38 18.92 -10.45
N GLU A 157 -20.05 19.76 -11.24
CA GLU A 157 -19.39 20.71 -12.15
C GLU A 157 -18.45 21.71 -11.42
N ASP A 158 -18.86 22.19 -10.24
CA ASP A 158 -18.13 23.18 -9.43
C ASP A 158 -17.63 22.63 -8.07
N GLU A 159 -17.62 21.31 -7.90
CA GLU A 159 -17.10 20.63 -6.71
C GLU A 159 -16.15 19.49 -7.13
N THR A 160 -14.89 19.59 -6.74
CA THR A 160 -13.87 18.58 -7.01
C THR A 160 -13.07 18.26 -5.76
N LEU A 161 -12.65 17.00 -5.64
CA LEU A 161 -11.75 16.55 -4.60
C LEU A 161 -10.42 16.15 -5.24
N HIS A 162 -9.35 16.89 -4.93
CA HIS A 162 -7.99 16.55 -5.36
C HIS A 162 -7.30 15.72 -4.31
N ILE A 163 -6.72 14.59 -4.71
CA ILE A 163 -5.99 13.66 -3.86
C ILE A 163 -4.55 13.55 -4.38
N SER A 164 -3.56 13.78 -3.52
CA SER A 164 -2.15 13.66 -3.87
C SER A 164 -1.49 12.55 -3.03
N ALA A 165 -0.62 11.74 -3.66
CA ALA A 165 0.11 10.63 -3.00
C ALA A 165 1.24 11.16 -2.09
N THR A 166 0.90 12.07 -1.20
CA THR A 166 1.80 12.63 -0.17
C THR A 166 1.20 12.43 1.20
N VAL A 167 2.05 12.00 2.15
CA VAL A 167 1.62 11.80 3.54
C VAL A 167 1.08 13.12 4.09
N CYS A 168 -0.11 13.06 4.65
CA CYS A 168 -0.81 14.17 5.28
C CYS A 168 -0.83 13.97 6.78
N GLN A 169 -0.61 15.02 7.56
CA GLN A 169 -0.86 15.02 9.00
C GLN A 169 -2.18 15.71 9.29
N ASP A 170 -3.09 15.02 9.98
CA ASP A 170 -4.34 15.61 10.43
C ASP A 170 -4.08 16.80 11.36
N SER A 171 -4.74 17.93 11.10
CA SER A 171 -4.46 19.19 11.82
C SER A 171 -4.92 19.20 13.28
N MET A 172 -5.82 18.30 13.68
CA MET A 172 -6.33 18.20 15.07
C MET A 172 -5.59 17.12 15.85
N SER A 173 -5.48 15.91 15.29
CA SER A 173 -4.92 14.76 16.00
C SER A 173 -3.43 14.56 15.74
N GLY A 174 -2.86 15.18 14.69
CA GLY A 174 -1.50 14.89 14.24
C GLY A 174 -1.30 13.52 13.62
N MET A 175 -2.38 12.72 13.46
CA MET A 175 -2.30 11.39 12.87
C MET A 175 -1.97 11.45 11.39
N PRO A 176 -1.04 10.61 10.90
CA PRO A 176 -0.68 10.58 9.50
C PRO A 176 -1.68 9.76 8.68
N TYR A 177 -1.95 10.25 7.48
CA TYR A 177 -2.76 9.61 6.44
C TYR A 177 -1.94 9.46 5.15
N PRO A 178 -2.22 8.45 4.31
CA PRO A 178 -1.41 8.19 3.12
C PRO A 178 -1.53 9.24 2.02
N PHE A 179 -2.57 10.06 2.03
CA PHE A 179 -2.84 11.04 1.00
C PHE A 179 -3.18 12.41 1.58
N THR A 180 -2.72 13.45 0.90
CA THR A 180 -3.22 14.82 1.10
C THR A 180 -4.48 15.03 0.25
N ALA A 181 -5.47 15.70 0.80
CA ALA A 181 -6.73 16.00 0.14
C ALA A 181 -7.02 17.49 0.08
N LYS A 182 -7.65 17.95 -1.01
CA LYS A 182 -8.16 19.32 -1.16
C LYS A 182 -9.55 19.25 -1.76
N LEU A 183 -10.55 19.71 -1.01
CA LEU A 183 -11.92 19.88 -1.51
C LEU A 183 -12.06 21.29 -2.08
N ASN A 184 -12.23 21.39 -3.39
CA ASN A 184 -12.54 22.64 -4.06
C ASN A 184 -14.04 22.76 -4.26
N ARG A 185 -14.59 23.90 -3.87
CA ARG A 185 -16.02 24.20 -4.00
C ARG A 185 -16.20 25.68 -4.27
N ASN A 186 -16.89 26.02 -5.34
CA ASN A 186 -16.96 27.40 -5.82
C ASN A 186 -15.52 27.96 -5.85
N ASP A 187 -15.25 29.14 -5.40
CA ASP A 187 -13.92 29.76 -5.36
C ASP A 187 -13.11 29.45 -4.09
N SER A 188 -13.53 28.43 -3.31
CA SER A 188 -12.88 28.08 -2.03
C SER A 188 -12.23 26.71 -2.09
N THR A 189 -11.04 26.57 -1.46
CA THR A 189 -10.30 25.33 -1.29
C THR A 189 -10.17 24.99 0.19
N PHE A 190 -10.54 23.77 0.55
CA PHE A 190 -10.49 23.25 1.91
C PHE A 190 -9.48 22.11 1.98
N GLY A 191 -8.43 22.29 2.81
CA GLY A 191 -7.40 21.26 3.02
C GLY A 191 -7.87 20.13 3.91
N GLY A 192 -7.21 18.97 3.78
CA GLY A 192 -7.47 17.80 4.60
C GLY A 192 -6.61 16.61 4.22
N CYS A 193 -6.93 15.45 4.79
CA CYS A 193 -6.23 14.18 4.60
C CYS A 193 -7.17 13.12 4.02
N ALA A 194 -6.59 12.09 3.35
CA ALA A 194 -7.39 11.00 2.80
C ALA A 194 -6.72 9.64 2.98
N GLY A 195 -7.53 8.59 2.86
CA GLY A 195 -7.13 7.18 3.03
C GLY A 195 -7.16 6.74 4.48
N GLU A 196 -6.54 5.57 4.73
CA GLU A 196 -6.58 4.92 6.03
C GLU A 196 -5.17 4.88 6.66
N PRO A 197 -4.96 5.39 7.90
CA PRO A 197 -3.66 5.42 8.57
C PRO A 197 -2.94 4.07 8.63
N HIS A 198 -3.68 2.96 8.78
CA HIS A 198 -3.09 1.62 8.86
C HIS A 198 -2.28 1.23 7.62
N ARG A 199 -2.57 1.80 6.45
CA ARG A 199 -1.80 1.58 5.22
C ARG A 199 -0.35 2.08 5.30
N LEU A 200 -0.07 2.98 6.21
CA LEU A 200 1.29 3.52 6.42
C LEU A 200 2.18 2.60 7.26
N ILE A 201 1.60 1.69 8.04
CA ILE A 201 2.37 0.88 9.01
C ILE A 201 2.22 -0.63 8.81
N SER A 202 1.15 -1.10 8.17
CA SER A 202 0.84 -2.53 8.07
C SER A 202 1.51 -3.22 6.88
N GLY A 203 1.74 -4.54 7.00
CA GLY A 203 2.26 -5.38 5.92
C GLY A 203 3.78 -5.48 5.84
N VAL A 204 4.51 -4.83 6.73
CA VAL A 204 5.99 -4.91 6.84
C VAL A 204 6.42 -5.16 8.27
N SER A 205 7.60 -5.73 8.43
CA SER A 205 8.28 -5.78 9.73
C SER A 205 9.04 -4.47 9.96
N TRP A 206 8.83 -3.87 11.12
CA TRP A 206 9.53 -2.69 11.57
C TRP A 206 10.56 -3.09 12.64
N GLN A 207 11.85 -2.82 12.42
CA GLN A 207 12.94 -3.15 13.32
C GLN A 207 13.40 -1.93 14.11
N LEU A 208 13.78 -2.14 15.36
CA LEU A 208 14.31 -1.07 16.21
C LEU A 208 15.60 -0.49 15.59
N HIS A 209 15.57 0.81 15.32
CA HIS A 209 16.72 1.52 14.77
C HIS A 209 17.88 1.55 15.78
N ALA A 210 19.11 1.33 15.31
CA ALA A 210 20.33 1.35 16.09
C ALA A 210 20.39 0.32 17.25
N SER A 211 19.69 -0.81 17.14
CA SER A 211 19.87 -1.93 18.07
C SER A 211 21.27 -2.54 17.89
N THR A 212 21.91 -2.88 19.03
CA THR A 212 23.20 -3.59 19.07
C THR A 212 23.04 -5.11 19.13
N LEU A 213 21.79 -5.59 19.28
CA LEU A 213 21.49 -7.03 19.32
C LEU A 213 21.65 -7.64 17.93
N GLU A 214 22.15 -8.87 17.84
CA GLU A 214 22.28 -9.63 16.61
C GLU A 214 20.92 -9.74 15.88
N GLN A 215 19.85 -10.00 16.64
CA GLN A 215 18.48 -9.92 16.16
C GLN A 215 17.79 -8.71 16.82
N PRO A 216 17.59 -7.61 16.09
CA PRO A 216 16.91 -6.43 16.62
C PRO A 216 15.46 -6.70 17.04
N PRO A 217 14.94 -6.06 18.09
CA PRO A 217 13.50 -6.02 18.36
C PRO A 217 12.73 -5.57 17.13
N SER A 218 11.58 -6.19 16.91
CA SER A 218 10.76 -5.91 15.73
C SER A 218 9.27 -6.00 16.04
N ILE A 219 8.46 -5.27 15.26
CA ILE A 219 7.00 -5.25 15.35
C ILE A 219 6.39 -5.27 13.94
N GLN A 220 5.31 -5.99 13.77
CA GLN A 220 4.54 -6.05 12.53
C GLN A 220 3.06 -5.81 12.83
N PHE A 221 2.47 -4.88 12.09
CA PHE A 221 1.05 -4.53 12.15
C PHE A 221 0.32 -5.22 10.99
N MET A 222 -0.84 -5.80 11.28
CA MET A 222 -1.69 -6.43 10.27
C MET A 222 -2.99 -5.64 10.07
N SER A 223 -3.63 -5.84 8.93
CA SER A 223 -4.88 -5.14 8.57
C SER A 223 -6.09 -5.55 9.41
N ASP A 224 -6.04 -6.69 10.09
CA ASP A 224 -7.05 -7.19 11.01
C ASP A 224 -6.89 -6.67 12.46
N ASN A 225 -6.04 -5.66 12.67
CA ASN A 225 -5.63 -5.09 13.94
C ASN A 225 -4.82 -6.03 14.83
N SER A 226 -4.37 -7.18 14.32
CA SER A 226 -3.40 -7.99 15.03
C SER A 226 -1.99 -7.38 14.93
N VAL A 227 -1.19 -7.61 15.98
CA VAL A 227 0.20 -7.20 16.06
C VAL A 227 1.03 -8.34 16.62
N PHE A 228 2.21 -8.52 16.06
CA PHE A 228 3.17 -9.49 16.56
C PHE A 228 4.60 -9.00 16.35
N GLY A 229 5.54 -9.59 17.05
CA GLY A 229 6.92 -9.18 16.96
C GLY A 229 7.87 -9.99 17.81
N TYR A 230 9.09 -9.46 17.89
CA TYR A 230 10.18 -9.94 18.70
C TYR A 230 10.71 -8.79 19.56
N SER A 231 10.77 -8.99 20.86
CA SER A 231 11.12 -7.93 21.83
C SER A 231 12.62 -7.77 22.11
N GLY A 232 13.43 -8.63 21.52
CA GLY A 232 14.86 -8.78 21.83
C GLY A 232 15.15 -10.10 22.57
N CYS A 233 14.20 -10.61 23.37
CA CYS A 233 14.25 -11.89 24.03
C CYS A 233 13.09 -12.79 23.62
N ASN A 234 11.87 -12.29 23.73
CA ASN A 234 10.65 -13.08 23.54
C ASN A 234 9.88 -12.66 22.28
N ARG A 235 9.10 -13.61 21.73
CA ARG A 235 8.09 -13.29 20.73
C ARG A 235 6.84 -12.82 21.45
N PHE A 236 6.15 -11.82 20.85
CA PHE A 236 4.90 -11.32 21.37
C PHE A 236 3.83 -11.25 20.29
N GLN A 237 2.58 -11.26 20.72
CA GLN A 237 1.41 -11.04 19.89
C GLN A 237 0.29 -10.38 20.67
N GLY A 238 -0.60 -9.73 19.98
CA GLY A 238 -1.79 -9.09 20.57
C GLY A 238 -2.56 -8.29 19.55
N GLU A 239 -3.24 -7.28 20.02
CA GLU A 239 -4.05 -6.40 19.20
C GLU A 239 -3.64 -4.93 19.43
N TYR A 240 -3.75 -4.15 18.38
CA TYR A 240 -3.66 -2.69 18.46
C TYR A 240 -5.00 -2.06 18.07
N GLN A 241 -5.21 -0.84 18.52
CA GLN A 241 -6.35 -0.02 18.12
C GLN A 241 -5.81 1.22 17.43
N LEU A 242 -6.22 1.42 16.19
CA LEU A 242 -5.86 2.56 15.37
C LEU A 242 -7.13 3.30 14.94
N THR A 243 -7.22 4.56 15.31
CA THR A 243 -8.31 5.46 14.96
C THR A 243 -7.79 6.73 14.29
N GLY A 244 -8.67 7.62 13.87
CA GLY A 244 -8.25 8.95 13.39
C GLY A 244 -7.62 9.83 14.49
N GLU A 245 -7.73 9.43 15.77
CA GLU A 245 -7.25 10.19 16.92
C GLU A 245 -5.99 9.61 17.56
N GLY A 246 -5.65 8.33 17.28
CA GLY A 246 -4.47 7.74 17.90
C GLY A 246 -4.25 6.26 17.63
N LEU A 247 -3.13 5.79 18.17
CA LEU A 247 -2.67 4.41 18.17
C LEU A 247 -2.46 3.95 19.61
N SER A 248 -3.01 2.79 19.97
CA SER A 248 -2.77 2.17 21.27
C SER A 248 -2.68 0.64 21.14
N PHE A 249 -2.08 -0.01 22.11
CA PHE A 249 -1.96 -1.45 22.18
C PHE A 249 -2.83 -2.00 23.32
N LYS A 250 -3.53 -3.11 23.06
CA LYS A 250 -4.11 -3.92 24.12
C LYS A 250 -3.02 -4.74 24.83
N PRO A 251 -3.28 -5.33 26.00
CA PRO A 251 -2.28 -6.16 26.67
C PRO A 251 -1.70 -7.22 25.72
N LEU A 252 -0.38 -7.21 25.59
CA LEU A 252 0.34 -8.12 24.70
C LEU A 252 0.72 -9.42 25.44
N ALA A 253 0.53 -10.54 24.77
CA ALA A 253 1.00 -11.83 25.25
C ALA A 253 2.41 -12.10 24.72
N ALA A 254 3.32 -12.53 25.60
CA ALA A 254 4.68 -12.86 25.21
C ALA A 254 5.09 -14.26 25.73
N THR A 255 6.03 -14.91 25.03
CA THR A 255 6.73 -16.09 25.55
C THR A 255 7.54 -15.69 26.79
N LYS A 256 7.99 -16.65 27.58
CA LYS A 256 8.75 -16.41 28.82
C LYS A 256 10.07 -17.18 28.78
N MET A 257 10.93 -16.83 27.82
CA MET A 257 12.30 -17.36 27.81
C MET A 257 13.19 -16.47 28.69
N MET A 258 14.22 -17.08 29.25
CA MET A 258 15.29 -16.36 29.94
C MET A 258 16.44 -16.15 28.96
N CYS A 259 16.81 -14.91 28.73
CA CYS A 259 17.84 -14.51 27.77
C CYS A 259 19.01 -13.79 28.48
N ALA A 260 20.00 -13.34 27.72
CA ALA A 260 21.05 -12.51 28.23
C ALA A 260 20.51 -11.17 28.79
N PRO A 261 21.18 -10.55 29.78
CA PRO A 261 20.66 -9.31 30.41
C PRO A 261 20.32 -8.20 29.43
N GLU A 262 21.12 -7.96 28.41
CA GLU A 262 20.91 -6.95 27.38
C GLU A 262 19.65 -7.20 26.51
N GLN A 263 19.33 -8.47 26.26
CA GLN A 263 18.10 -8.84 25.55
C GLN A 263 16.86 -8.62 26.42
N MET A 264 16.96 -8.94 27.71
CA MET A 264 15.88 -8.72 28.68
C MET A 264 15.64 -7.23 28.92
N GLU A 265 16.68 -6.42 28.93
CA GLU A 265 16.59 -4.96 29.02
C GLU A 265 15.89 -4.38 27.77
N ALA A 266 16.28 -4.82 26.58
CA ALA A 266 15.64 -4.41 25.32
C ALA A 266 14.14 -4.76 25.30
N GLU A 267 13.77 -5.95 25.80
CA GLU A 267 12.37 -6.38 25.95
C GLU A 267 11.61 -5.46 26.89
N GLN A 268 12.16 -5.17 28.07
CA GLN A 268 11.52 -4.28 29.04
C GLN A 268 11.28 -2.90 28.43
N VAL A 269 12.31 -2.29 27.82
CA VAL A 269 12.21 -0.99 27.17
C VAL A 269 11.14 -1.00 26.07
N MET A 270 11.09 -2.05 25.27
CA MET A 270 10.09 -2.16 24.19
C MET A 270 8.66 -2.22 24.75
N PHE A 271 8.37 -3.07 25.72
CA PHE A 271 7.02 -3.19 26.29
C PHE A 271 6.61 -1.93 27.06
N GLU A 272 7.50 -1.31 27.82
CA GLU A 272 7.22 -0.03 28.49
C GLU A 272 6.92 1.09 27.48
N ALA A 273 7.56 1.07 26.32
CA ALA A 273 7.29 2.02 25.27
C ALA A 273 5.93 1.75 24.62
N LEU A 274 5.64 0.48 24.24
CA LEU A 274 4.37 0.10 23.59
C LEU A 274 3.16 0.43 24.48
N ASP A 275 3.25 0.25 25.79
CA ASP A 275 2.19 0.60 26.75
C ASP A 275 1.86 2.10 26.77
N LYS A 276 2.80 2.96 26.39
CA LYS A 276 2.67 4.43 26.44
C LYS A 276 2.36 5.06 25.07
N VAL A 277 2.32 4.28 23.98
CA VAL A 277 2.08 4.82 22.64
C VAL A 277 0.68 5.41 22.54
N THR A 278 0.59 6.61 21.99
CA THR A 278 -0.69 7.27 21.66
C THR A 278 -0.84 7.57 20.18
N HIS A 279 0.26 7.70 19.43
CA HIS A 279 0.24 7.95 17.99
C HIS A 279 1.56 7.59 17.32
N PHE A 280 1.65 7.79 16.02
CA PHE A 280 2.86 7.53 15.25
C PHE A 280 3.09 8.59 14.19
N THR A 281 4.32 8.63 13.68
CA THR A 281 4.67 9.38 12.47
C THR A 281 5.51 8.49 11.55
N VAL A 282 5.41 8.77 10.24
CA VAL A 282 6.26 8.12 9.24
C VAL A 282 7.16 9.15 8.56
N GLY A 283 8.37 8.77 8.22
CA GLY A 283 9.34 9.62 7.55
C GLY A 283 10.13 8.84 6.49
N ASP A 284 11.09 9.52 5.85
CA ASP A 284 11.99 8.97 4.83
C ASP A 284 11.24 8.18 3.74
N ASN A 285 10.19 8.78 3.19
CA ASN A 285 9.33 8.19 2.18
C ASN A 285 8.71 6.84 2.60
N GLY A 286 8.33 6.73 3.90
CA GLY A 286 7.72 5.54 4.46
C GLY A 286 8.71 4.47 4.94
N ASN A 287 10.01 4.77 5.02
CA ASN A 287 11.03 3.82 5.49
C ASN A 287 11.29 3.89 7.00
N THR A 288 10.86 4.96 7.66
CA THR A 288 10.96 5.10 9.12
C THR A 288 9.59 5.23 9.76
N LEU A 289 9.45 4.63 10.94
CA LEU A 289 8.27 4.72 11.80
C LEU A 289 8.70 5.16 13.20
N GLN A 290 8.06 6.19 13.72
CA GLN A 290 8.23 6.60 15.10
C GLN A 290 6.94 6.34 15.87
N LEU A 291 7.02 5.51 16.89
CA LEU A 291 5.94 5.34 17.86
C LEU A 291 6.12 6.40 18.96
N ARG A 292 5.06 7.13 19.28
CA ARG A 292 5.12 8.35 20.07
C ARG A 292 4.09 8.38 21.19
N ASN A 293 4.42 9.14 22.20
CA ASN A 293 3.46 9.64 23.19
C ASN A 293 3.52 11.16 23.18
N ASN A 294 2.43 11.82 22.77
CA ASN A 294 2.40 13.27 22.55
C ASN A 294 3.63 13.72 21.72
N ASP A 295 4.46 14.60 22.29
CA ASP A 295 5.63 15.14 21.59
C ASP A 295 6.89 14.26 21.70
N HIS A 296 6.84 13.16 22.45
CA HIS A 296 8.00 12.33 22.71
C HIS A 296 8.01 11.08 21.81
N THR A 297 9.13 10.85 21.14
CA THR A 297 9.38 9.59 20.44
C THR A 297 9.77 8.52 21.46
N LEU A 298 9.00 7.44 21.53
CA LEU A 298 9.25 6.29 22.40
C LEU A 298 10.12 5.24 21.70
N LEU A 299 9.77 4.90 20.45
CA LEU A 299 10.53 3.98 19.62
C LEU A 299 10.74 4.58 18.23
N ARG A 300 11.96 4.44 17.72
CA ARG A 300 12.30 4.74 16.32
C ARG A 300 12.59 3.43 15.62
N LEU A 301 11.86 3.18 14.55
CA LEU A 301 11.88 1.92 13.82
C LEU A 301 12.19 2.19 12.34
N ILE A 302 12.83 1.21 11.71
CA ILE A 302 13.11 1.21 10.27
C ILE A 302 12.43 0.00 9.62
N LYS A 303 12.03 0.15 8.38
CA LYS A 303 11.49 -0.96 7.59
C LYS A 303 12.55 -2.03 7.43
N ALA A 304 12.22 -3.28 7.79
CA ALA A 304 13.11 -4.41 7.54
C ALA A 304 13.22 -4.66 6.03
N SER A 305 14.43 -4.96 5.58
CA SER A 305 14.76 -5.29 4.19
C SER A 305 14.20 -6.64 3.79
#